data_592652e8106dca379c78a5a988c3c18b
#
_entry.id   592652e8106dca379c78a5a988c3c18b
#
_cell.length_a   1.000
_cell.length_b   1.000
_cell.length_c   1.000
_cell.angle_alpha   90.00
_cell.angle_beta   90.00
_cell.angle_gamma   90.00
#
_symmetry.space_group_name_H-M   'P 1'
#
loop_
_entity.id
_entity.type
_entity.pdbx_description
1 polymer ?
#
loop_
_entity_poly.entity_id
_entity_poly.type
_entity_poly.pdbx_seq_one_letter_code
_entity_poly.pdbx_strand_id
1 'polypeptide(L)'
;MAAIGIAGLRKTYPGSNLWAVDGIDLDIRDGEVMALVGPSGCGKTTTLQLLAGFLSPDEGTIAVGDRIVSSKRATVPPEKRRMSLIFQSYAVWPHKTVFENVAYGLQVLRCSRSEIEDRVKAVLASVRLTQLAHRYPGELSGGQQQRVALARAIVVEPETLLLDEPLSNLDANLREEMRFEIRRLHDATGITMVYVTHDRSEAMVTSDRIAIMHAGRIAQVGTADDVYLRPATSFIANFMGLTNTLEGTLVEPGTVAWGGLRLRALDDSGTASGAAVTLCIRPHELRFVAPDGAAAGYRGNGHNRLAGRVVRQTYLGDARDYLIDLGAAQIRVSTHPSANMAPGSEVVLDLPIDACRIVRDA
;
A
#
# COMPACT_ATOMS: atom_id res chain seq x y z
N MET A 1 22.91 -7.30 -2.69
CA MET A 1 21.45 -7.18 -2.71
C MET A 1 20.89 -8.55 -2.99
N ALA A 2 19.71 -8.89 -2.57
CA ALA A 2 19.22 -10.25 -2.72
C ALA A 2 17.69 -10.28 -2.92
N ALA A 3 17.23 -11.09 -3.89
CA ALA A 3 15.83 -11.41 -4.06
C ALA A 3 15.29 -12.18 -2.83
N ILE A 4 14.00 -12.05 -2.54
CA ILE A 4 13.36 -12.77 -1.44
C ILE A 4 12.23 -13.63 -2.00
N GLY A 5 12.27 -14.93 -1.73
CA GLY A 5 11.21 -15.87 -2.06
C GLY A 5 10.49 -16.33 -0.79
N ILE A 6 9.18 -16.22 -0.77
CA ILE A 6 8.32 -16.75 0.28
C ILE A 6 7.43 -17.81 -0.35
N ALA A 7 7.41 -19.03 0.21
CA ALA A 7 6.63 -20.14 -0.32
C ALA A 7 5.81 -20.82 0.77
N GLY A 8 4.48 -20.83 0.61
CA GLY A 8 3.50 -21.47 1.47
C GLY A 8 3.60 -21.07 2.94
N LEU A 9 3.99 -19.81 3.22
CA LEU A 9 4.31 -19.34 4.56
C LEU A 9 3.08 -19.30 5.46
N ARG A 10 3.13 -19.98 6.61
CA ARG A 10 2.06 -19.97 7.62
C ARG A 10 2.59 -19.68 9.02
N LYS A 11 1.79 -18.95 9.78
CA LYS A 11 2.05 -18.65 11.19
C LYS A 11 0.78 -18.50 11.99
N THR A 12 0.74 -19.16 13.15
CA THR A 12 -0.28 -18.95 14.18
C THR A 12 0.39 -18.52 15.50
N TYR A 13 -0.40 -17.96 16.42
CA TYR A 13 0.06 -17.61 17.76
C TYR A 13 -0.52 -18.56 18.81
N PRO A 14 0.20 -18.81 19.91
CA PRO A 14 -0.31 -19.64 20.99
C PRO A 14 -1.68 -19.16 21.48
N GLY A 15 -2.63 -20.10 21.60
CA GLY A 15 -4.00 -19.81 22.04
C GLY A 15 -4.94 -19.27 20.95
N SER A 16 -4.48 -19.13 19.70
CA SER A 16 -5.32 -18.77 18.55
C SER A 16 -5.53 -19.99 17.66
N ASN A 17 -6.77 -20.19 17.23
CA ASN A 17 -7.13 -21.16 16.18
C ASN A 17 -7.08 -20.56 14.77
N LEU A 18 -6.74 -19.27 14.65
CA LEU A 18 -6.66 -18.57 13.37
C LEU A 18 -5.20 -18.41 12.95
N TRP A 19 -4.96 -18.54 11.66
CA TRP A 19 -3.68 -18.23 11.04
C TRP A 19 -3.50 -16.71 10.97
N ALA A 20 -2.44 -16.18 11.55
CA ALA A 20 -2.04 -14.77 11.36
C ALA A 20 -1.42 -14.57 9.97
N VAL A 21 -0.77 -15.60 9.44
CA VAL A 21 -0.28 -15.72 8.07
C VAL A 21 -0.71 -17.08 7.55
N ASP A 22 -1.43 -17.14 6.43
CA ASP A 22 -2.10 -18.35 5.94
C ASP A 22 -1.75 -18.64 4.47
N GLY A 23 -0.63 -19.33 4.26
CA GLY A 23 -0.21 -19.81 2.96
C GLY A 23 0.21 -18.68 2.01
N ILE A 24 1.07 -17.77 2.47
CA ILE A 24 1.60 -16.69 1.63
C ILE A 24 2.67 -17.23 0.68
N ASP A 25 2.48 -16.93 -0.62
CA ASP A 25 3.47 -17.04 -1.67
C ASP A 25 3.77 -15.63 -2.18
N LEU A 26 5.05 -15.21 -2.17
CA LEU A 26 5.47 -13.89 -2.61
C LEU A 26 6.92 -13.88 -3.06
N ASP A 27 7.16 -13.36 -4.27
CA ASP A 27 8.49 -13.13 -4.81
C ASP A 27 8.77 -11.62 -4.84
N ILE A 28 9.87 -11.21 -4.20
CA ILE A 28 10.40 -9.85 -4.19
C ILE A 28 11.72 -9.88 -4.96
N ARG A 29 11.81 -9.09 -6.02
CA ARG A 29 12.98 -9.05 -6.90
C ARG A 29 14.16 -8.38 -6.21
N ASP A 30 15.36 -8.69 -6.67
CA ASP A 30 16.55 -7.96 -6.23
C ASP A 30 16.43 -6.47 -6.60
N GLY A 31 16.71 -5.58 -5.62
CA GLY A 31 16.59 -4.14 -5.79
C GLY A 31 15.15 -3.61 -5.89
N GLU A 32 14.12 -4.40 -5.55
CA GLU A 32 12.72 -3.99 -5.59
C GLU A 32 12.27 -3.40 -4.24
N VAL A 33 11.40 -2.40 -4.29
CA VAL A 33 10.59 -1.98 -3.14
C VAL A 33 9.23 -2.66 -3.21
N MET A 34 8.99 -3.63 -2.33
CA MET A 34 7.71 -4.30 -2.17
C MET A 34 6.95 -3.73 -0.98
N ALA A 35 5.80 -3.10 -1.21
CA ALA A 35 4.91 -2.70 -0.13
C ALA A 35 3.98 -3.85 0.28
N LEU A 36 3.84 -4.09 1.59
CA LEU A 36 2.81 -4.94 2.18
C LEU A 36 1.74 -4.04 2.78
N VAL A 37 0.54 -4.05 2.22
CA VAL A 37 -0.59 -3.23 2.68
C VAL A 37 -1.80 -4.09 3.04
N GLY A 38 -2.67 -3.58 3.89
CA GLY A 38 -3.89 -4.29 4.28
C GLY A 38 -4.49 -3.75 5.58
N PRO A 39 -5.69 -4.16 5.94
CA PRO A 39 -6.33 -3.78 7.21
C PRO A 39 -5.49 -4.16 8.43
N SER A 40 -5.79 -3.54 9.57
CA SER A 40 -5.16 -3.93 10.84
C SER A 40 -5.45 -5.40 11.14
N GLY A 41 -4.43 -6.13 11.61
CA GLY A 41 -4.56 -7.54 11.95
C GLY A 41 -4.50 -8.52 10.76
N CYS A 42 -4.28 -8.08 9.51
CA CYS A 42 -4.21 -8.98 8.35
C CYS A 42 -2.90 -9.75 8.20
N GLY A 43 -1.90 -9.57 9.11
CA GLY A 43 -0.66 -10.35 9.12
C GLY A 43 0.61 -9.65 8.62
N LYS A 44 0.57 -8.36 8.25
CA LYS A 44 1.73 -7.60 7.72
C LYS A 44 2.95 -7.62 8.63
N THR A 45 2.79 -7.15 9.87
CA THR A 45 3.88 -7.13 10.87
C THR A 45 4.37 -8.54 11.20
N THR A 46 3.47 -9.53 11.26
CA THR A 46 3.85 -10.94 11.45
C THR A 46 4.72 -11.44 10.29
N THR A 47 4.34 -11.13 9.04
CA THR A 47 5.14 -11.47 7.84
C THR A 47 6.51 -10.79 7.89
N LEU A 48 6.56 -9.51 8.28
CA LEU A 48 7.82 -8.78 8.42
C LEU A 48 8.72 -9.38 9.52
N GLN A 49 8.15 -9.78 10.67
CA GLN A 49 8.89 -10.42 11.75
C GLN A 49 9.41 -11.81 11.36
N LEU A 50 8.69 -12.56 10.55
CA LEU A 50 9.15 -13.83 9.96
C LEU A 50 10.32 -13.59 9.00
N LEU A 51 10.26 -12.55 8.15
CA LEU A 51 11.34 -12.12 7.28
C LEU A 51 12.58 -11.71 8.09
N ALA A 52 12.40 -10.91 9.13
CA ALA A 52 13.48 -10.46 10.00
C ALA A 52 14.09 -11.60 10.85
N GLY A 53 13.37 -12.71 11.03
CA GLY A 53 13.83 -13.84 11.84
C GLY A 53 13.54 -13.76 13.35
N PHE A 54 12.69 -12.83 13.76
CA PHE A 54 12.18 -12.77 15.14
C PHE A 54 11.13 -13.85 15.41
N LEU A 55 10.49 -14.36 14.36
CA LEU A 55 9.54 -15.47 14.44
C LEU A 55 9.98 -16.61 13.53
N SER A 56 9.70 -17.83 13.93
CA SER A 56 9.83 -19.01 13.10
C SER A 56 8.49 -19.36 12.46
N PRO A 57 8.44 -19.74 11.19
CA PRO A 57 7.21 -20.18 10.55
C PRO A 57 6.76 -21.54 11.08
N ASP A 58 5.45 -21.77 11.08
CA ASP A 58 4.88 -23.08 11.42
C ASP A 58 4.87 -23.98 10.18
N GLU A 59 4.73 -23.39 8.98
CA GLU A 59 4.83 -24.04 7.68
C GLU A 59 5.43 -23.10 6.64
N GLY A 60 5.92 -23.67 5.53
CA GLY A 60 6.49 -22.92 4.42
C GLY A 60 7.96 -22.56 4.62
N THR A 61 8.49 -21.74 3.73
CA THR A 61 9.89 -21.34 3.69
C THR A 61 10.07 -19.87 3.31
N ILE A 62 11.18 -19.28 3.77
CA ILE A 62 11.68 -17.99 3.31
C ILE A 62 13.09 -18.20 2.81
N ALA A 63 13.37 -17.76 1.58
CA ALA A 63 14.68 -17.75 0.97
C ALA A 63 15.16 -16.31 0.70
N VAL A 64 16.46 -16.07 0.79
CA VAL A 64 17.14 -14.82 0.43
C VAL A 64 18.27 -15.18 -0.53
N GLY A 65 18.15 -14.78 -1.78
CA GLY A 65 18.92 -15.35 -2.87
C GLY A 65 18.73 -16.87 -2.90
N ASP A 66 19.83 -17.62 -3.00
CA ASP A 66 19.81 -19.09 -3.01
C ASP A 66 19.75 -19.72 -1.60
N ARG A 67 19.68 -18.92 -0.55
CA ARG A 67 19.79 -19.41 0.84
C ARG A 67 18.43 -19.42 1.53
N ILE A 68 17.96 -20.59 1.95
CA ILE A 68 16.79 -20.71 2.84
C ILE A 68 17.17 -20.16 4.23
N VAL A 69 16.49 -19.09 4.67
CA VAL A 69 16.71 -18.44 5.97
C VAL A 69 15.67 -18.81 7.02
N SER A 70 14.50 -19.30 6.60
CA SER A 70 13.47 -19.81 7.51
C SER A 70 12.75 -20.99 6.92
N SER A 71 12.49 -21.99 7.77
CA SER A 71 11.61 -23.11 7.52
C SER A 71 11.04 -23.60 8.84
N LYS A 72 10.07 -24.53 8.83
CA LYS A 72 9.55 -25.19 10.03
C LYS A 72 10.65 -25.81 10.90
N ARG A 73 11.76 -26.28 10.26
CA ARG A 73 12.84 -27.04 10.95
C ARG A 73 13.96 -26.15 11.46
N ALA A 74 14.22 -25.03 10.78
CA ALA A 74 15.36 -24.17 11.09
C ALA A 74 15.08 -22.73 10.70
N THR A 75 15.51 -21.82 11.56
CA THR A 75 15.40 -20.37 11.34
C THR A 75 16.76 -19.75 11.61
N VAL A 76 17.31 -19.05 10.63
CA VAL A 76 18.53 -18.24 10.77
C VAL A 76 18.18 -17.04 11.66
N PRO A 77 18.91 -16.78 12.74
CA PRO A 77 18.61 -15.68 13.64
C PRO A 77 18.84 -14.32 12.94
N PRO A 78 18.19 -13.23 13.41
CA PRO A 78 18.18 -11.91 12.75
C PRO A 78 19.58 -11.37 12.41
N GLU A 79 20.53 -11.46 13.33
CA GLU A 79 21.88 -10.92 13.18
C GLU A 79 22.71 -11.60 12.08
N LYS A 80 22.24 -12.77 11.57
CA LYS A 80 22.90 -13.53 10.50
C LYS A 80 22.18 -13.42 9.15
N ARG A 81 21.09 -12.64 9.05
CA ARG A 81 20.30 -12.51 7.82
C ARG A 81 20.78 -11.44 6.88
N ARG A 82 21.67 -10.55 7.33
CA ARG A 82 22.12 -9.35 6.59
C ARG A 82 20.98 -8.42 6.21
N MET A 83 19.95 -8.37 7.08
CA MET A 83 18.79 -7.50 6.96
C MET A 83 18.83 -6.44 8.06
N SER A 84 18.41 -5.23 7.75
CA SER A 84 18.15 -4.19 8.75
C SER A 84 16.66 -3.96 8.89
N LEU A 85 16.19 -3.69 10.12
CA LEU A 85 14.79 -3.41 10.42
C LEU A 85 14.66 -2.03 11.05
N ILE A 86 13.72 -1.23 10.51
CA ILE A 86 13.26 0.01 11.11
C ILE A 86 11.90 -0.27 11.74
N PHE A 87 11.82 -0.09 13.05
CA PHE A 87 10.60 -0.26 13.84
C PHE A 87 9.71 0.97 13.77
N GLN A 88 8.43 0.80 13.98
CA GLN A 88 7.42 1.88 14.05
C GLN A 88 7.80 2.98 15.07
N SER A 89 8.42 2.61 16.19
CA SER A 89 8.88 3.55 17.22
C SER A 89 10.28 4.14 16.96
N TYR A 90 10.87 3.91 15.76
CA TYR A 90 12.24 4.22 15.39
C TYR A 90 13.32 3.55 16.24
N ALA A 91 13.03 3.20 17.48
CA ALA A 91 13.92 2.55 18.46
C ALA A 91 15.31 3.24 18.55
N VAL A 92 15.33 4.58 18.52
CA VAL A 92 16.57 5.37 18.67
C VAL A 92 16.95 5.38 20.15
N TRP A 93 18.21 5.13 20.47
CA TRP A 93 18.70 5.11 21.85
C TRP A 93 18.85 6.52 22.41
N PRO A 94 18.03 6.90 23.43
CA PRO A 94 17.99 8.28 23.92
C PRO A 94 19.26 8.75 24.63
N HIS A 95 20.06 7.80 25.14
CA HIS A 95 21.31 8.06 25.86
C HIS A 95 22.55 8.09 24.94
N LYS A 96 22.38 7.95 23.63
CA LYS A 96 23.43 8.02 22.62
C LYS A 96 23.17 9.21 21.71
N THR A 97 24.26 9.86 21.28
CA THR A 97 24.20 10.90 20.24
C THR A 97 23.73 10.33 18.89
N VAL A 98 23.39 11.17 17.93
CA VAL A 98 23.10 10.75 16.53
C VAL A 98 24.26 9.94 15.96
N PHE A 99 25.50 10.42 16.10
CA PHE A 99 26.69 9.71 15.66
C PHE A 99 26.80 8.32 16.28
N GLU A 100 26.66 8.21 17.60
CA GLU A 100 26.77 6.94 18.33
C GLU A 100 25.61 5.97 18.00
N ASN A 101 24.41 6.47 17.75
CA ASN A 101 23.29 5.66 17.28
C ASN A 101 23.62 5.00 15.92
N VAL A 102 24.16 5.77 14.99
CA VAL A 102 24.52 5.28 13.65
C VAL A 102 25.77 4.39 13.71
N ALA A 103 26.78 4.75 14.49
CA ALA A 103 28.04 4.00 14.61
C ALA A 103 27.89 2.62 15.24
N TYR A 104 26.83 2.40 16.04
CA TYR A 104 26.70 1.19 16.86
C TYR A 104 26.79 -0.12 16.06
N GLY A 105 26.10 -0.20 14.92
CA GLY A 105 26.12 -1.40 14.07
C GLY A 105 27.54 -1.73 13.58
N LEU A 106 28.31 -0.71 13.18
CA LEU A 106 29.70 -0.87 12.75
C LEU A 106 30.63 -1.28 13.90
N GLN A 107 30.36 -0.80 15.12
CA GLN A 107 31.09 -1.23 16.32
C GLN A 107 30.86 -2.72 16.61
N VAL A 108 29.61 -3.22 16.48
CA VAL A 108 29.28 -4.63 16.63
C VAL A 108 29.98 -5.48 15.56
N LEU A 109 30.12 -4.96 14.33
CA LEU A 109 30.86 -5.58 13.23
C LEU A 109 32.39 -5.48 13.41
N ARG A 110 32.86 -4.79 14.46
CA ARG A 110 34.29 -4.59 14.79
C ARG A 110 35.06 -3.84 13.70
N CYS A 111 34.41 -2.92 13.00
CA CYS A 111 35.09 -2.02 12.07
C CYS A 111 36.11 -1.14 12.79
N SER A 112 37.15 -0.68 12.09
CA SER A 112 38.16 0.24 12.63
C SER A 112 37.52 1.61 12.94
N ARG A 113 38.17 2.37 13.86
CA ARG A 113 37.68 3.71 14.22
C ARG A 113 37.61 4.65 13.03
N SER A 114 38.62 4.64 12.16
CA SER A 114 38.64 5.46 10.94
C SER A 114 37.49 5.08 10.00
N GLU A 115 37.27 3.78 9.76
CA GLU A 115 36.17 3.28 8.92
C GLU A 115 34.80 3.70 9.48
N ILE A 116 34.60 3.61 10.80
CA ILE A 116 33.35 4.06 11.45
C ILE A 116 33.14 5.56 11.21
N GLU A 117 34.19 6.40 11.44
CA GLU A 117 34.10 7.85 11.25
C GLU A 117 33.74 8.21 9.79
N ASP A 118 34.37 7.56 8.81
CA ASP A 118 34.16 7.83 7.39
C ASP A 118 32.74 7.39 6.94
N ARG A 119 32.33 6.17 7.29
CA ARG A 119 31.02 5.62 6.90
C ARG A 119 29.88 6.36 7.58
N VAL A 120 29.98 6.66 8.88
CA VAL A 120 28.95 7.43 9.60
C VAL A 120 28.83 8.83 9.02
N LYS A 121 29.94 9.52 8.72
CA LYS A 121 29.93 10.85 8.11
C LYS A 121 29.24 10.83 6.74
N ALA A 122 29.56 9.84 5.89
CA ALA A 122 28.95 9.70 4.58
C ALA A 122 27.43 9.46 4.66
N VAL A 123 26.99 8.55 5.56
CA VAL A 123 25.58 8.25 5.74
C VAL A 123 24.82 9.43 6.36
N LEU A 124 25.37 10.13 7.35
CA LEU A 124 24.75 11.33 7.92
C LEU A 124 24.60 12.45 6.87
N ALA A 125 25.53 12.56 5.94
CA ALA A 125 25.41 13.51 4.83
C ALA A 125 24.25 13.12 3.88
N SER A 126 24.11 11.84 3.56
CA SER A 126 23.04 11.35 2.65
C SER A 126 21.63 11.60 3.21
N VAL A 127 21.45 11.52 4.54
CA VAL A 127 20.18 11.79 5.23
C VAL A 127 20.07 13.23 5.77
N ARG A 128 20.99 14.13 5.41
CA ARG A 128 21.02 15.57 5.82
C ARG A 128 21.07 15.80 7.34
N LEU A 129 21.82 14.98 8.07
CA LEU A 129 21.96 15.08 9.54
C LEU A 129 23.39 15.45 9.99
N THR A 130 24.30 15.83 9.09
CA THR A 130 25.71 16.11 9.41
C THR A 130 25.86 17.11 10.56
N GLN A 131 25.08 18.19 10.58
CA GLN A 131 25.14 19.24 11.61
C GLN A 131 24.59 18.78 12.97
N LEU A 132 23.89 17.66 13.01
CA LEU A 132 23.20 17.14 14.19
C LEU A 132 23.93 15.92 14.80
N ALA A 133 25.12 15.56 14.28
CA ALA A 133 25.86 14.36 14.66
C ALA A 133 26.08 14.22 16.19
N HIS A 134 26.26 15.33 16.90
CA HIS A 134 26.53 15.36 18.35
C HIS A 134 25.29 15.62 19.22
N ARG A 135 24.10 15.80 18.60
CA ARG A 135 22.84 15.97 19.32
C ARG A 135 22.32 14.63 19.86
N TYR A 136 21.54 14.73 20.92
CA TYR A 136 20.78 13.58 21.46
C TYR A 136 19.37 13.51 20.82
N PRO A 137 18.76 12.32 20.73
CA PRO A 137 17.41 12.16 20.15
C PRO A 137 16.33 13.07 20.72
N GLY A 138 16.39 13.38 22.02
CA GLY A 138 15.45 14.29 22.66
C GLY A 138 15.50 15.74 22.17
N GLU A 139 16.56 16.12 21.45
CA GLU A 139 16.75 17.46 20.86
C GLU A 139 16.31 17.50 19.38
N LEU A 140 15.78 16.40 18.84
CA LEU A 140 15.44 16.22 17.44
C LEU A 140 13.93 16.18 17.21
N SER A 141 13.46 16.70 16.08
CA SER A 141 12.09 16.45 15.62
C SER A 141 11.85 14.98 15.26
N GLY A 142 10.59 14.55 15.19
CA GLY A 142 10.23 13.19 14.81
C GLY A 142 10.83 12.74 13.47
N GLY A 143 10.79 13.61 12.45
CA GLY A 143 11.42 13.32 11.16
C GLY A 143 12.94 13.23 11.22
N GLN A 144 13.59 14.01 12.08
CA GLN A 144 15.02 13.89 12.30
C GLN A 144 15.37 12.56 13.01
N GLN A 145 14.56 12.13 14.00
CA GLN A 145 14.73 10.83 14.66
C GLN A 145 14.53 9.67 13.67
N GLN A 146 13.57 9.79 12.78
CA GLN A 146 13.37 8.80 11.70
C GLN A 146 14.58 8.73 10.77
N ARG A 147 15.13 9.88 10.35
CA ARG A 147 16.37 9.90 9.54
C ARG A 147 17.54 9.28 10.28
N VAL A 148 17.63 9.42 11.61
CA VAL A 148 18.64 8.71 12.42
C VAL A 148 18.42 7.19 12.36
N ALA A 149 17.18 6.71 12.51
CA ALA A 149 16.86 5.29 12.40
C ALA A 149 17.20 4.74 11.01
N LEU A 150 16.90 5.51 9.95
CA LEU A 150 17.24 5.17 8.57
C LEU A 150 18.78 5.11 8.38
N ALA A 151 19.50 6.13 8.82
CA ALA A 151 20.98 6.16 8.77
C ALA A 151 21.59 4.95 9.49
N ARG A 152 21.09 4.62 10.69
CA ARG A 152 21.54 3.45 11.47
C ARG A 152 21.29 2.14 10.72
N ALA A 153 20.16 2.05 10.01
CA ALA A 153 19.79 0.82 9.28
C ALA A 153 20.67 0.61 8.04
N ILE A 154 21.06 1.67 7.34
CA ILE A 154 21.80 1.57 6.08
C ILE A 154 23.32 1.61 6.23
N VAL A 155 23.86 2.15 7.34
CA VAL A 155 25.32 2.28 7.54
C VAL A 155 26.06 0.94 7.53
N VAL A 156 25.36 -0.14 7.87
CA VAL A 156 25.90 -1.52 7.88
C VAL A 156 25.81 -2.19 6.49
N GLU A 157 25.31 -1.48 5.48
CA GLU A 157 25.15 -1.97 4.10
C GLU A 157 24.39 -3.29 4.04
N PRO A 158 23.12 -3.32 4.51
CA PRO A 158 22.35 -4.55 4.51
C PRO A 158 21.98 -4.99 3.09
N GLU A 159 21.77 -6.30 2.88
CA GLU A 159 21.23 -6.82 1.63
C GLU A 159 19.76 -6.44 1.44
N THR A 160 19.01 -6.29 2.54
CA THR A 160 17.59 -5.96 2.56
C THR A 160 17.26 -5.00 3.69
N LEU A 161 16.39 -4.03 3.41
CA LEU A 161 15.82 -3.11 4.40
C LEU A 161 14.35 -3.43 4.63
N LEU A 162 14.00 -3.70 5.88
CA LEU A 162 12.65 -3.95 6.34
C LEU A 162 12.14 -2.71 7.08
N LEU A 163 10.93 -2.21 6.74
CA LEU A 163 10.34 -1.02 7.33
C LEU A 163 8.94 -1.36 7.88
N ASP A 164 8.76 -1.25 9.19
CA ASP A 164 7.48 -1.51 9.86
C ASP A 164 6.79 -0.18 10.20
N GLU A 165 5.83 0.23 9.38
CA GLU A 165 5.07 1.48 9.50
C GLU A 165 5.95 2.72 9.79
N PRO A 166 7.01 2.96 9.01
CA PRO A 166 8.05 3.91 9.39
C PRO A 166 7.57 5.36 9.48
N LEU A 167 6.42 5.72 8.87
CA LEU A 167 5.89 7.09 8.81
C LEU A 167 4.68 7.32 9.71
N SER A 168 4.20 6.31 10.45
CA SER A 168 2.94 6.37 11.20
C SER A 168 2.91 7.45 12.30
N ASN A 169 4.07 7.78 12.88
CA ASN A 169 4.20 8.73 13.99
C ASN A 169 4.50 10.17 13.54
N LEU A 170 4.41 10.47 12.24
CA LEU A 170 4.67 11.79 11.68
C LEU A 170 3.38 12.54 11.35
N ASP A 171 3.43 13.87 11.43
CA ASP A 171 2.39 14.73 10.87
C ASP A 171 2.30 14.62 9.33
N ALA A 172 1.21 15.11 8.74
CA ALA A 172 0.91 14.92 7.34
C ALA A 172 1.98 15.51 6.39
N ASN A 173 2.48 16.71 6.69
CA ASN A 173 3.47 17.40 5.83
C ASN A 173 4.81 16.68 5.88
N LEU A 174 5.26 16.32 7.09
CA LEU A 174 6.52 15.60 7.28
C LEU A 174 6.45 14.19 6.70
N ARG A 175 5.28 13.53 6.77
CA ARG A 175 5.06 12.21 6.15
C ARG A 175 5.24 12.28 4.63
N GLU A 176 4.69 13.31 3.98
CA GLU A 176 4.84 13.52 2.55
C GLU A 176 6.33 13.71 2.16
N GLU A 177 7.06 14.58 2.87
CA GLU A 177 8.50 14.77 2.66
C GLU A 177 9.28 13.45 2.79
N MET A 178 8.98 12.67 3.85
CA MET A 178 9.70 11.44 4.16
C MET A 178 9.42 10.29 3.18
N ARG A 179 8.24 10.25 2.53
CA ARG A 179 7.97 9.30 1.42
C ARG A 179 9.00 9.48 0.29
N PHE A 180 9.20 10.72 -0.14
CA PHE A 180 10.17 11.04 -1.19
C PHE A 180 11.62 10.77 -0.75
N GLU A 181 11.96 11.02 0.52
CA GLU A 181 13.30 10.71 1.04
C GLU A 181 13.59 9.22 1.04
N ILE A 182 12.62 8.36 1.44
CA ILE A 182 12.78 6.90 1.40
C ILE A 182 12.94 6.43 -0.05
N ARG A 183 12.12 6.93 -0.99
CA ARG A 183 12.25 6.59 -2.41
C ARG A 183 13.59 7.03 -2.97
N ARG A 184 14.01 8.25 -2.71
CA ARG A 184 15.33 8.77 -3.13
C ARG A 184 16.48 7.94 -2.58
N LEU A 185 16.38 7.50 -1.31
CA LEU A 185 17.38 6.61 -0.73
C LEU A 185 17.44 5.28 -1.48
N HIS A 186 16.29 4.69 -1.77
CA HIS A 186 16.22 3.47 -2.56
C HIS A 186 16.85 3.65 -3.95
N ASP A 187 16.49 4.71 -4.67
CA ASP A 187 17.01 5.00 -6.02
C ASP A 187 18.56 5.19 -6.00
N ALA A 188 19.11 5.74 -4.91
CA ALA A 188 20.54 5.93 -4.75
C ALA A 188 21.30 4.66 -4.36
N THR A 189 20.67 3.73 -3.67
CA THR A 189 21.32 2.53 -3.09
C THR A 189 20.97 1.24 -3.81
N GLY A 190 19.80 1.15 -4.44
CA GLY A 190 19.25 -0.04 -5.05
C GLY A 190 18.94 -1.18 -4.05
N ILE A 191 18.90 -0.92 -2.74
CA ILE A 191 18.66 -1.94 -1.71
C ILE A 191 17.27 -2.53 -1.86
N THR A 192 17.13 -3.85 -1.82
CA THR A 192 15.83 -4.53 -1.74
C THR A 192 15.08 -4.08 -0.48
N MET A 193 13.83 -3.61 -0.60
CA MET A 193 13.05 -3.11 0.52
C MET A 193 11.72 -3.84 0.67
N VAL A 194 11.34 -4.13 1.92
CA VAL A 194 9.97 -4.56 2.27
C VAL A 194 9.37 -3.48 3.16
N TYR A 195 8.33 -2.83 2.67
CA TYR A 195 7.71 -1.66 3.29
C TYR A 195 6.31 -2.02 3.79
N VAL A 196 6.12 -2.12 5.09
CA VAL A 196 4.80 -2.35 5.70
C VAL A 196 4.14 -1.02 6.01
N THR A 197 2.91 -0.84 5.57
CA THR A 197 2.09 0.33 5.90
C THR A 197 0.60 0.00 5.85
N HIS A 198 -0.20 0.79 6.55
CA HIS A 198 -1.66 0.82 6.37
C HIS A 198 -2.12 2.00 5.50
N ASP A 199 -1.20 2.91 5.13
CA ASP A 199 -1.46 4.06 4.26
C ASP A 199 -1.23 3.68 2.79
N ARG A 200 -2.33 3.71 2.02
CA ARG A 200 -2.33 3.39 0.59
C ARG A 200 -1.48 4.36 -0.23
N SER A 201 -1.51 5.64 0.13
CA SER A 201 -0.75 6.68 -0.56
C SER A 201 0.75 6.50 -0.36
N GLU A 202 1.17 6.03 0.83
CA GLU A 202 2.57 5.66 1.07
C GLU A 202 3.01 4.55 0.12
N ALA A 203 2.25 3.45 0.08
CA ALA A 203 2.55 2.32 -0.79
C ALA A 203 2.60 2.72 -2.27
N MET A 204 1.64 3.51 -2.74
CA MET A 204 1.56 3.93 -4.15
C MET A 204 2.74 4.82 -4.58
N VAL A 205 3.28 5.64 -3.67
CA VAL A 205 4.38 6.56 -3.98
C VAL A 205 5.76 5.89 -3.83
N THR A 206 5.91 5.01 -2.84
CA THR A 206 7.24 4.51 -2.46
C THR A 206 7.62 3.18 -3.11
N SER A 207 6.65 2.35 -3.53
CA SER A 207 6.94 0.98 -3.95
C SER A 207 6.87 0.76 -5.47
N ASP A 208 7.63 -0.23 -5.93
CA ASP A 208 7.56 -0.72 -7.31
C ASP A 208 6.37 -1.68 -7.49
N ARG A 209 6.09 -2.51 -6.46
CA ARG A 209 4.91 -3.37 -6.40
C ARG A 209 4.29 -3.35 -5.01
N ILE A 210 2.99 -3.60 -4.98
CA ILE A 210 2.16 -3.62 -3.78
C ILE A 210 1.56 -5.02 -3.65
N ALA A 211 1.75 -5.66 -2.49
CA ALA A 211 1.06 -6.87 -2.09
C ALA A 211 -0.03 -6.51 -1.09
N ILE A 212 -1.29 -6.71 -1.49
CA ILE A 212 -2.45 -6.44 -0.64
C ILE A 212 -2.77 -7.69 0.17
N MET A 213 -2.71 -7.55 1.49
CA MET A 213 -2.99 -8.63 2.44
C MET A 213 -4.40 -8.50 3.01
N HIS A 214 -5.11 -9.62 3.07
CA HIS A 214 -6.42 -9.76 3.71
C HIS A 214 -6.52 -11.10 4.43
N ALA A 215 -6.95 -11.09 5.69
CA ALA A 215 -7.17 -12.30 6.50
C ALA A 215 -6.00 -13.31 6.44
N GLY A 216 -4.76 -12.83 6.57
CA GLY A 216 -3.55 -13.66 6.57
C GLY A 216 -3.06 -14.09 5.19
N ARG A 217 -3.73 -13.73 4.11
CA ARG A 217 -3.40 -14.13 2.73
C ARG A 217 -3.05 -12.93 1.86
N ILE A 218 -2.38 -13.16 0.75
CA ILE A 218 -2.20 -12.16 -0.30
C ILE A 218 -3.42 -12.21 -1.22
N ALA A 219 -4.13 -11.08 -1.31
CA ALA A 219 -5.32 -10.93 -2.16
C ALA A 219 -4.95 -10.52 -3.60
N GLN A 220 -3.94 -9.65 -3.75
CA GLN A 220 -3.43 -9.23 -5.06
C GLN A 220 -2.00 -8.71 -4.92
N VAL A 221 -1.18 -8.91 -5.95
CA VAL A 221 0.15 -8.29 -6.11
C VAL A 221 0.19 -7.62 -7.48
N GLY A 222 0.68 -6.38 -7.53
CA GLY A 222 0.83 -5.65 -8.79
C GLY A 222 1.50 -4.30 -8.58
N THR A 223 1.70 -3.55 -9.66
CA THR A 223 2.09 -2.14 -9.59
C THR A 223 0.98 -1.29 -8.96
N ALA A 224 1.25 -0.04 -8.60
CA ALA A 224 0.23 0.89 -8.11
C ALA A 224 -0.97 0.99 -9.08
N ASP A 225 -0.68 1.07 -10.39
CA ASP A 225 -1.72 1.10 -11.43
C ASP A 225 -2.52 -0.20 -11.48
N ASP A 226 -1.87 -1.37 -11.37
CA ASP A 226 -2.57 -2.65 -11.39
C ASP A 226 -3.57 -2.79 -10.26
N VAL A 227 -3.16 -2.50 -9.02
CA VAL A 227 -4.03 -2.67 -7.85
C VAL A 227 -5.11 -1.60 -7.74
N TYR A 228 -4.87 -0.40 -8.31
CA TYR A 228 -5.83 0.71 -8.28
C TYR A 228 -6.83 0.67 -9.43
N LEU A 229 -6.35 0.47 -10.67
CA LEU A 229 -7.17 0.50 -11.89
C LEU A 229 -7.77 -0.87 -12.24
N ARG A 230 -7.11 -1.97 -11.83
CA ARG A 230 -7.51 -3.36 -12.12
C ARG A 230 -7.63 -4.19 -10.84
N PRO A 231 -8.48 -3.79 -9.87
CA PRO A 231 -8.68 -4.55 -8.65
C PRO A 231 -9.30 -5.91 -8.96
N ALA A 232 -8.80 -6.97 -8.34
CA ALA A 232 -9.31 -8.32 -8.54
C ALA A 232 -10.68 -8.56 -7.85
N THR A 233 -10.99 -7.81 -6.79
CA THR A 233 -12.23 -7.93 -6.00
C THR A 233 -12.75 -6.57 -5.56
N SER A 234 -14.03 -6.49 -5.16
CA SER A 234 -14.64 -5.30 -4.57
C SER A 234 -13.93 -4.87 -3.28
N PHE A 235 -13.43 -5.83 -2.48
CA PHE A 235 -12.60 -5.54 -1.31
C PHE A 235 -11.37 -4.72 -1.70
N ILE A 236 -10.61 -5.15 -2.73
CA ILE A 236 -9.40 -4.45 -3.17
C ILE A 236 -9.75 -3.07 -3.73
N ALA A 237 -10.80 -2.98 -4.54
CA ALA A 237 -11.29 -1.71 -5.07
C ALA A 237 -11.58 -0.70 -3.95
N ASN A 238 -12.32 -1.11 -2.91
CA ASN A 238 -12.65 -0.29 -1.75
C ASN A 238 -11.44 -0.03 -0.84
N PHE A 239 -10.57 -1.01 -0.67
CA PHE A 239 -9.37 -0.86 0.15
C PHE A 239 -8.39 0.14 -0.47
N MET A 240 -8.16 0.11 -1.79
CA MET A 240 -7.21 1.00 -2.47
C MET A 240 -7.72 2.42 -2.70
N GLY A 241 -9.01 2.67 -2.58
CA GLY A 241 -9.58 4.02 -2.71
C GLY A 241 -11.10 4.02 -2.55
N LEU A 242 -11.67 5.18 -2.38
CA LEU A 242 -13.12 5.32 -2.43
C LEU A 242 -13.62 4.79 -3.78
N THR A 243 -14.61 3.91 -3.75
CA THR A 243 -15.18 3.25 -4.92
C THR A 243 -16.69 3.19 -4.78
N ASN A 244 -17.40 3.48 -5.85
CA ASN A 244 -18.82 3.13 -5.97
C ASN A 244 -18.92 1.68 -6.40
N THR A 245 -19.75 0.90 -5.72
CA THR A 245 -20.01 -0.50 -6.03
C THR A 245 -21.49 -0.67 -6.36
N LEU A 246 -21.77 -1.22 -7.54
CA LEU A 246 -23.13 -1.53 -8.00
C LEU A 246 -23.23 -3.04 -8.21
N GLU A 247 -23.96 -3.72 -7.35
CA GLU A 247 -24.19 -5.16 -7.45
C GLU A 247 -25.20 -5.46 -8.55
N GLY A 248 -24.83 -6.31 -9.50
CA GLY A 248 -25.65 -6.65 -10.66
C GLY A 248 -25.40 -8.06 -11.18
N THR A 249 -25.98 -8.35 -12.35
CA THR A 249 -25.82 -9.64 -13.03
C THR A 249 -25.12 -9.43 -14.37
N LEU A 250 -24.10 -10.21 -14.65
CA LEU A 250 -23.43 -10.22 -15.96
C LEU A 250 -24.37 -10.87 -16.98
N VAL A 251 -24.88 -10.11 -17.95
CA VAL A 251 -25.82 -10.64 -18.96
C VAL A 251 -25.10 -11.09 -20.23
N GLU A 252 -24.04 -10.43 -20.58
CA GLU A 252 -23.11 -10.76 -21.66
C GLU A 252 -21.71 -10.20 -21.33
N PRO A 253 -20.63 -10.63 -21.97
CA PRO A 253 -19.28 -10.11 -21.69
C PRO A 253 -19.24 -8.58 -21.72
N GLY A 254 -18.81 -7.98 -20.60
CA GLY A 254 -18.72 -6.52 -20.46
C GLY A 254 -20.06 -5.81 -20.29
N THR A 255 -21.18 -6.50 -20.03
CA THR A 255 -22.49 -5.86 -19.80
C THR A 255 -23.15 -6.38 -18.53
N VAL A 256 -23.44 -5.47 -17.60
CA VAL A 256 -24.08 -5.75 -16.31
C VAL A 256 -25.53 -5.23 -16.33
N ALA A 257 -26.47 -6.08 -15.95
CA ALA A 257 -27.84 -5.67 -15.63
C ALA A 257 -27.90 -5.15 -14.19
N TRP A 258 -28.28 -3.88 -14.04
CA TRP A 258 -28.38 -3.19 -12.76
C TRP A 258 -29.58 -2.22 -12.75
N GLY A 259 -30.45 -2.30 -11.73
CA GLY A 259 -31.58 -1.37 -11.54
C GLY A 259 -32.51 -1.24 -12.74
N GLY A 260 -32.68 -2.31 -13.52
CA GLY A 260 -33.47 -2.30 -14.78
C GLY A 260 -32.72 -1.73 -15.99
N LEU A 261 -31.46 -1.32 -15.83
CA LEU A 261 -30.58 -0.80 -16.87
C LEU A 261 -29.55 -1.82 -17.32
N ARG A 262 -28.98 -1.62 -18.50
CA ARG A 262 -27.79 -2.33 -18.98
C ARG A 262 -26.62 -1.36 -19.00
N LEU A 263 -25.55 -1.67 -18.24
CA LEU A 263 -24.34 -0.87 -18.14
C LEU A 263 -23.17 -1.64 -18.74
N ARG A 264 -22.36 -0.98 -19.57
CA ARG A 264 -21.14 -1.57 -20.10
C ARG A 264 -19.93 -1.23 -19.25
N ALA A 265 -19.00 -2.16 -19.17
CA ALA A 265 -17.76 -2.04 -18.38
C ALA A 265 -16.66 -2.90 -18.97
N LEU A 266 -15.44 -2.65 -18.55
CA LEU A 266 -14.30 -3.54 -18.81
C LEU A 266 -14.42 -4.79 -17.95
N ASP A 267 -14.29 -5.93 -18.58
CA ASP A 267 -14.46 -7.25 -17.95
C ASP A 267 -13.19 -8.08 -18.14
N ASP A 268 -12.32 -8.02 -17.15
CA ASP A 268 -11.14 -8.87 -17.04
C ASP A 268 -11.40 -10.08 -16.12
N SER A 269 -12.63 -10.25 -15.63
CA SER A 269 -12.98 -11.24 -14.62
C SER A 269 -13.07 -12.67 -15.14
N GLY A 270 -13.29 -12.85 -16.44
CA GLY A 270 -13.57 -14.14 -17.06
C GLY A 270 -14.81 -14.83 -16.50
N THR A 271 -15.79 -14.05 -15.99
CA THR A 271 -17.02 -14.52 -15.36
C THR A 271 -18.02 -14.97 -16.42
N ALA A 272 -18.73 -16.08 -16.16
CA ALA A 272 -19.77 -16.55 -17.06
C ALA A 272 -21.02 -15.66 -16.97
N SER A 273 -21.73 -15.50 -18.10
CA SER A 273 -23.02 -14.81 -18.12
C SER A 273 -24.02 -15.48 -17.15
N GLY A 274 -24.83 -14.68 -16.49
CA GLY A 274 -25.77 -15.08 -15.44
C GLY A 274 -25.20 -15.02 -14.02
N ALA A 275 -23.91 -14.80 -13.84
CA ALA A 275 -23.32 -14.69 -12.51
C ALA A 275 -23.55 -13.31 -11.88
N ALA A 276 -23.63 -13.29 -10.55
CA ALA A 276 -23.57 -12.06 -9.77
C ALA A 276 -22.17 -11.43 -9.87
N VAL A 277 -22.12 -10.14 -10.10
CA VAL A 277 -20.90 -9.35 -10.23
C VAL A 277 -21.06 -7.98 -9.60
N THR A 278 -19.95 -7.35 -9.24
CA THR A 278 -19.93 -5.97 -8.76
C THR A 278 -19.29 -5.07 -9.80
N LEU A 279 -19.99 -4.01 -10.19
CA LEU A 279 -19.44 -2.94 -11.02
C LEU A 279 -18.79 -1.90 -10.11
N CYS A 280 -17.50 -1.69 -10.28
CA CYS A 280 -16.71 -0.74 -9.52
C CYS A 280 -16.40 0.51 -10.35
N ILE A 281 -16.60 1.70 -9.77
CA ILE A 281 -16.38 2.99 -10.44
C ILE A 281 -15.80 3.99 -9.44
N ARG A 282 -14.70 4.66 -9.80
CA ARG A 282 -14.12 5.69 -8.94
C ARG A 282 -14.97 6.97 -8.94
N PRO A 283 -15.17 7.64 -7.79
CA PRO A 283 -16.00 8.85 -7.71
C PRO A 283 -15.52 10.00 -8.62
N HIS A 284 -14.23 10.13 -8.86
CA HIS A 284 -13.64 11.18 -9.69
C HIS A 284 -13.69 10.91 -11.20
N GLU A 285 -14.03 9.68 -11.60
CA GLU A 285 -14.24 9.32 -13.00
C GLU A 285 -15.65 9.67 -13.50
N LEU A 286 -16.58 9.90 -12.57
CA LEU A 286 -17.94 10.28 -12.87
C LEU A 286 -18.03 11.77 -13.20
N ARG A 287 -18.80 12.11 -14.24
CA ARG A 287 -18.96 13.50 -14.69
C ARG A 287 -20.44 13.88 -14.72
N PHE A 288 -20.74 15.11 -14.31
CA PHE A 288 -22.04 15.70 -14.56
C PHE A 288 -22.15 16.13 -16.02
N VAL A 289 -23.24 15.79 -16.68
CA VAL A 289 -23.55 16.21 -18.05
C VAL A 289 -24.91 16.88 -18.12
N ALA A 290 -25.09 17.74 -19.12
CA ALA A 290 -26.37 18.38 -19.34
C ALA A 290 -27.45 17.33 -19.66
N PRO A 291 -28.70 17.46 -19.15
CA PRO A 291 -29.80 16.62 -19.54
C PRO A 291 -30.10 16.80 -21.02
N ASP A 292 -29.93 15.78 -21.83
CA ASP A 292 -30.22 15.78 -23.28
C ASP A 292 -31.53 15.05 -23.64
N GLY A 293 -32.34 14.76 -22.63
CA GLY A 293 -33.64 14.06 -22.76
C GLY A 293 -33.55 12.59 -23.10
N ALA A 294 -32.36 12.04 -23.15
CA ALA A 294 -32.17 10.67 -23.54
C ALA A 294 -32.23 9.72 -22.31
N ALA A 295 -32.68 8.49 -22.50
CA ALA A 295 -32.88 7.48 -21.44
C ALA A 295 -31.56 7.08 -20.75
N ALA A 296 -31.60 6.67 -19.48
CA ALA A 296 -30.47 6.09 -18.77
C ALA A 296 -30.02 4.76 -19.40
N GLY A 297 -28.76 4.37 -19.16
CA GLY A 297 -28.15 3.14 -19.65
C GLY A 297 -27.01 3.39 -20.65
N TYR A 298 -26.55 2.32 -21.30
CA TYR A 298 -25.49 2.40 -22.31
C TYR A 298 -25.95 3.12 -23.59
N ARG A 299 -25.09 3.99 -24.15
CA ARG A 299 -25.41 4.89 -25.26
C ARG A 299 -24.77 4.53 -26.60
N GLY A 300 -24.01 3.47 -26.71
CA GLY A 300 -23.35 3.10 -27.97
C GLY A 300 -22.09 3.92 -28.33
N ASN A 301 -21.75 4.93 -27.54
CA ASN A 301 -20.64 5.86 -27.78
C ASN A 301 -19.49 5.71 -26.78
N GLY A 302 -19.37 4.58 -26.09
CA GLY A 302 -18.34 4.37 -25.07
C GLY A 302 -18.71 4.88 -23.66
N HIS A 303 -19.98 5.28 -23.44
CA HIS A 303 -20.44 5.85 -22.18
C HIS A 303 -21.75 5.25 -21.70
N ASN A 304 -21.87 5.06 -20.39
CA ASN A 304 -23.15 4.83 -19.73
C ASN A 304 -23.67 6.15 -19.16
N ARG A 305 -24.99 6.27 -19.00
CA ARG A 305 -25.62 7.43 -18.35
C ARG A 305 -26.58 7.00 -17.27
N LEU A 306 -26.51 7.69 -16.13
CA LEU A 306 -27.40 7.47 -14.99
C LEU A 306 -28.05 8.79 -14.60
N ALA A 307 -29.38 8.79 -14.48
CA ALA A 307 -30.13 9.91 -13.92
C ALA A 307 -30.22 9.74 -12.40
N GLY A 308 -30.11 10.84 -11.66
CA GLY A 308 -30.17 10.81 -10.20
C GLY A 308 -30.48 12.18 -9.63
N ARG A 309 -30.59 12.22 -8.29
CA ARG A 309 -30.85 13.45 -7.54
C ARG A 309 -29.74 13.68 -6.53
N VAL A 310 -29.25 14.92 -6.43
CA VAL A 310 -28.26 15.31 -5.42
C VAL A 310 -28.89 15.22 -4.03
N VAL A 311 -28.38 14.34 -3.17
CA VAL A 311 -28.78 14.20 -1.78
C VAL A 311 -27.99 15.16 -0.91
N ARG A 312 -26.67 15.21 -1.11
CA ARG A 312 -25.74 15.98 -0.32
C ARG A 312 -24.58 16.48 -1.16
N GLN A 313 -24.09 17.67 -0.82
CA GLN A 313 -22.89 18.28 -1.36
C GLN A 313 -21.94 18.60 -0.19
N THR A 314 -20.63 18.33 -0.37
CA THR A 314 -19.61 18.64 0.62
C THR A 314 -18.42 19.29 -0.09
N TYR A 315 -18.00 20.46 0.39
CA TYR A 315 -16.81 21.16 -0.11
C TYR A 315 -15.58 20.70 0.67
N LEU A 316 -14.53 20.22 -0.01
CA LEU A 316 -13.31 19.69 0.59
C LEU A 316 -12.08 20.58 0.37
N GLY A 317 -12.27 21.75 -0.26
CA GLY A 317 -11.20 22.67 -0.60
C GLY A 317 -10.76 22.46 -2.06
N ASP A 318 -10.03 21.42 -2.33
CA ASP A 318 -9.51 21.03 -3.65
C ASP A 318 -10.52 20.25 -4.50
N ALA A 319 -11.53 19.66 -3.88
CA ALA A 319 -12.60 18.91 -4.52
C ALA A 319 -13.97 19.27 -3.94
N ARG A 320 -15.01 18.86 -4.65
CA ARG A 320 -16.39 18.89 -4.17
C ARG A 320 -17.02 17.52 -4.35
N ASP A 321 -17.43 16.92 -3.22
CA ASP A 321 -18.06 15.60 -3.18
C ASP A 321 -19.57 15.72 -3.14
N TYR A 322 -20.21 14.83 -3.89
CA TYR A 322 -21.66 14.69 -3.96
C TYR A 322 -22.08 13.28 -3.60
N LEU A 323 -23.19 13.16 -2.89
CA LEU A 323 -23.92 11.93 -2.76
C LEU A 323 -25.15 12.03 -3.67
N ILE A 324 -25.26 11.11 -4.62
CA ILE A 324 -26.32 11.09 -5.63
C ILE A 324 -27.17 9.86 -5.41
N ASP A 325 -28.50 10.07 -5.32
CA ASP A 325 -29.48 8.99 -5.26
C ASP A 325 -29.90 8.63 -6.69
N LEU A 326 -29.71 7.36 -7.06
CA LEU A 326 -30.11 6.79 -8.35
C LEU A 326 -31.41 5.97 -8.25
N GLY A 327 -32.07 5.99 -7.09
CA GLY A 327 -33.25 5.17 -6.79
C GLY A 327 -32.90 3.74 -6.36
N ALA A 328 -32.09 3.03 -7.12
CA ALA A 328 -31.64 1.68 -6.79
C ALA A 328 -30.41 1.65 -5.86
N ALA A 329 -29.61 2.71 -5.86
CA ALA A 329 -28.43 2.86 -5.00
C ALA A 329 -28.04 4.34 -4.86
N GLN A 330 -27.22 4.63 -3.86
CA GLN A 330 -26.55 5.92 -3.74
C GLN A 330 -25.08 5.80 -4.13
N ILE A 331 -24.58 6.75 -4.92
CA ILE A 331 -23.19 6.80 -5.35
C ILE A 331 -22.53 8.14 -5.01
N ARG A 332 -21.22 8.12 -4.87
CA ARG A 332 -20.41 9.33 -4.71
C ARG A 332 -19.89 9.81 -6.06
N VAL A 333 -19.85 11.12 -6.21
CA VAL A 333 -19.21 11.81 -7.33
C VAL A 333 -18.27 12.85 -6.76
N SER A 334 -17.00 12.84 -7.19
CA SER A 334 -16.01 13.83 -6.78
C SER A 334 -15.60 14.66 -7.98
N THR A 335 -15.72 15.97 -7.88
CA THR A 335 -15.48 16.87 -9.01
C THR A 335 -14.60 18.05 -8.63
N HIS A 336 -14.18 18.82 -9.63
CA HIS A 336 -13.52 20.09 -9.39
C HIS A 336 -14.39 21.01 -8.50
N PRO A 337 -13.81 21.79 -7.58
CA PRO A 337 -14.56 22.60 -6.61
C PRO A 337 -15.46 23.68 -7.24
N SER A 338 -15.26 24.04 -8.50
CA SER A 338 -16.13 25.00 -9.22
C SER A 338 -17.50 24.42 -9.61
N ALA A 339 -17.64 23.09 -9.69
CA ALA A 339 -18.95 22.47 -9.93
C ALA A 339 -19.85 22.70 -8.69
N ASN A 340 -21.05 23.25 -8.89
CA ASN A 340 -21.94 23.62 -7.77
C ASN A 340 -23.39 23.19 -8.06
N MET A 341 -23.70 21.94 -7.70
CA MET A 341 -25.05 21.36 -7.81
C MET A 341 -25.72 21.38 -6.44
N ALA A 342 -26.84 22.10 -6.34
CA ALA A 342 -27.53 22.21 -5.05
C ALA A 342 -28.19 20.86 -4.67
N PRO A 343 -28.29 20.54 -3.35
CA PRO A 343 -29.11 19.42 -2.91
C PRO A 343 -30.53 19.50 -3.46
N GLY A 344 -31.10 18.38 -3.88
CA GLY A 344 -32.41 18.28 -4.52
C GLY A 344 -32.37 18.44 -6.05
N SER A 345 -31.28 18.92 -6.65
CA SER A 345 -31.16 19.05 -8.11
C SER A 345 -31.19 17.68 -8.79
N GLU A 346 -31.90 17.59 -9.90
CA GLU A 346 -31.82 16.44 -10.82
C GLU A 346 -30.54 16.59 -11.66
N VAL A 347 -29.83 15.48 -11.80
CA VAL A 347 -28.54 15.43 -12.51
C VAL A 347 -28.46 14.20 -13.41
N VAL A 348 -27.67 14.31 -14.44
CA VAL A 348 -27.30 13.18 -15.28
C VAL A 348 -25.79 12.97 -15.12
N LEU A 349 -25.42 11.74 -14.83
CA LEU A 349 -24.04 11.29 -14.68
C LEU A 349 -23.62 10.55 -15.94
N ASP A 350 -22.43 10.87 -16.41
CA ASP A 350 -21.73 10.19 -17.47
C ASP A 350 -20.65 9.28 -16.85
N LEU A 351 -20.68 8.00 -17.26
CA LEU A 351 -19.78 6.95 -16.77
C LEU A 351 -19.03 6.37 -17.97
N PRO A 352 -17.78 6.75 -18.22
CA PRO A 352 -16.96 6.15 -19.27
C PRO A 352 -16.81 4.65 -19.05
N ILE A 353 -16.88 3.83 -20.10
CA ILE A 353 -16.76 2.36 -20.00
C ILE A 353 -15.40 1.96 -19.46
N ASP A 354 -14.35 2.66 -19.85
CA ASP A 354 -12.97 2.42 -19.42
C ASP A 354 -12.72 2.74 -17.93
N ALA A 355 -13.59 3.54 -17.30
CA ALA A 355 -13.61 3.81 -15.88
C ALA A 355 -14.45 2.79 -15.06
N CYS A 356 -15.23 1.97 -15.74
CA CYS A 356 -16.10 0.96 -15.12
C CYS A 356 -15.42 -0.42 -15.15
N ARG A 357 -15.29 -1.08 -14.00
CA ARG A 357 -14.68 -2.41 -13.88
C ARG A 357 -15.64 -3.42 -13.28
N ILE A 358 -15.74 -4.59 -13.92
CA ILE A 358 -16.44 -5.74 -13.37
C ILE A 358 -15.48 -6.52 -12.50
N VAL A 359 -15.84 -6.73 -11.24
CA VAL A 359 -15.11 -7.57 -10.29
C VAL A 359 -16.00 -8.66 -9.73
N ARG A 360 -15.39 -9.74 -9.27
CA ARG A 360 -16.08 -10.78 -8.50
C ARG A 360 -15.99 -10.43 -7.03
N ASP A 361 -17.07 -10.67 -6.31
CA ASP A 361 -16.99 -10.83 -4.87
C ASP A 361 -16.57 -12.28 -4.57
N ALA A 362 -15.57 -12.41 -3.65
CA ALA A 362 -14.98 -13.70 -3.30
C ALA A 362 -15.91 -14.52 -2.41
#